data_be8f290327879545daeb758b6083dedd
#
_entry.id   be8f290327879545daeb758b6083dedd
#
_cell.length_a   1.000
_cell.length_b   1.000
_cell.length_c   1.000
_cell.angle_alpha   90.00
_cell.angle_beta   90.00
_cell.angle_gamma   90.00
#
_symmetry.space_group_name_H-M   'P 1'
#
loop_
_entity.id
_entity.type
_entity.pdbx_description
1 polymer ?
#
loop_
_entity_poly.entity_id
_entity_poly.type
_entity_poly.pdbx_seq_one_letter_code
_entity_poly.pdbx_strand_id
1 'polypeptide(L)'
;MELDTFLYNLHFDTDKLLPPDWQPDWEDAPLPYKLYRGLPEIPLTADVPLTLKGREANSIPSLEEFGHYLWYVYGLTRYSQAAFIEGTEEKATVSYAQLFRRFVPSGGALYPNELYVYLKLEDVPEGVYHYDVAHHRLIFLREGNYDSYLSRSLGNRYNLSDCFCTVFVSTVFGKNFYKYNNFSYRLQGLDTGVVIGQSLEVADRMGFSTRVCYQFLDRSINHLLGLSEQDESVYAVIPLSIYNVDQFNIEKNISISATELSREVPMLKHVTYNRSKRVIDYPELKEINKASMFETTHSFVNIKQDIPLNNALGTELTILPFPEVISYDLASVCRERHSPDIDFMLGKISQTKVSTLLHETFSFSYQKDLYNTQGKLGTGLNMYGTFYNVEGVQDGAYVYDKSTHALRRISKGDLREYMQNSLTVPNVNLFQVPLVLHVVGDKDHLKKELGYRGYRIQQMEAGILVQRLLLTACALEMGGHPLLGFDSNQSDELYGVNSKEKTCLIQIPVGPYRPRVWLKGSLNS
;
A
#
# COMPACT_ATOMS: atom_id res chain seq x y z
N MET A 1 20.39 0.42 17.17
CA MET A 1 19.56 -0.76 17.57
C MET A 1 19.87 -1.89 16.60
N GLU A 2 19.95 -3.15 17.05
CA GLU A 2 20.06 -4.27 16.10
C GLU A 2 18.79 -4.37 15.23
N LEU A 3 18.95 -4.69 13.95
CA LEU A 3 17.83 -4.63 12.99
C LEU A 3 16.71 -5.64 13.30
N ASP A 4 17.06 -6.80 13.84
CA ASP A 4 16.05 -7.79 14.27
C ASP A 4 15.25 -7.27 15.47
N THR A 5 15.90 -6.63 16.41
CA THR A 5 15.23 -5.96 17.53
C THR A 5 14.36 -4.80 17.04
N PHE A 6 14.84 -4.06 16.05
CA PHE A 6 14.06 -2.99 15.43
C PHE A 6 12.76 -3.53 14.82
N LEU A 7 12.83 -4.59 13.99
CA LEU A 7 11.66 -5.21 13.40
C LEU A 7 10.71 -5.82 14.44
N TYR A 8 11.26 -6.44 15.49
CA TYR A 8 10.43 -6.94 16.60
C TYR A 8 9.65 -5.81 17.28
N ASN A 9 10.32 -4.69 17.59
CA ASN A 9 9.70 -3.57 18.27
C ASN A 9 8.58 -2.92 17.43
N LEU A 10 8.67 -2.96 16.08
CA LEU A 10 7.61 -2.46 15.18
C LEU A 10 6.25 -3.14 15.42
N HIS A 11 6.22 -4.34 15.97
CA HIS A 11 5.01 -5.11 16.21
C HIS A 11 4.67 -5.27 17.69
N PHE A 12 5.68 -5.45 18.54
CA PHE A 12 5.48 -5.99 19.89
C PHE A 12 5.90 -5.06 21.01
N ASP A 13 6.67 -4.01 20.70
CA ASP A 13 7.17 -3.04 21.71
C ASP A 13 7.35 -1.65 21.08
N THR A 14 6.22 -1.10 20.61
CA THR A 14 6.20 0.16 19.87
C THR A 14 6.67 1.36 20.69
N ASP A 15 6.58 1.30 22.02
CA ASP A 15 7.04 2.37 22.90
C ASP A 15 8.57 2.58 22.82
N LYS A 16 9.32 1.54 22.48
CA LYS A 16 10.77 1.65 22.26
C LYS A 16 11.18 2.32 20.95
N LEU A 17 10.21 2.55 20.06
CA LEU A 17 10.43 3.19 18.76
C LEU A 17 10.26 4.70 18.82
N LEU A 18 9.67 5.21 19.88
CA LEU A 18 9.41 6.63 20.07
C LEU A 18 10.24 7.15 21.25
N PRO A 19 10.94 8.28 21.13
CA PRO A 19 11.47 8.97 22.30
C PRO A 19 10.34 9.30 23.29
N PRO A 20 10.57 9.23 24.64
CA PRO A 20 9.51 9.38 25.63
C PRO A 20 8.66 10.65 25.50
N ASP A 21 9.26 11.76 25.03
CA ASP A 21 8.61 13.05 24.88
C ASP A 21 8.36 13.41 23.40
N TRP A 22 8.32 12.42 22.53
CA TRP A 22 8.13 12.68 21.10
C TRP A 22 6.76 13.30 20.81
N GLN A 23 6.79 14.51 20.27
CA GLN A 23 5.61 15.18 19.74
C GLN A 23 5.89 15.70 18.33
N PRO A 24 4.96 15.49 17.40
CA PRO A 24 5.10 16.02 16.05
C PRO A 24 5.08 17.55 16.06
N ASP A 25 6.02 18.17 15.37
CA ASP A 25 5.98 19.61 15.09
C ASP A 25 5.14 19.86 13.83
N TRP A 26 3.88 20.17 14.04
CA TRP A 26 2.92 20.37 12.95
C TRP A 26 3.20 21.62 12.11
N GLU A 27 3.87 22.63 12.68
CA GLU A 27 4.24 23.84 11.95
C GLU A 27 5.37 23.57 10.96
N ASP A 28 6.30 22.69 11.32
CA ASP A 28 7.41 22.24 10.48
C ASP A 28 7.10 20.94 9.71
N ALA A 29 5.84 20.52 9.64
CA ALA A 29 5.44 19.29 8.94
C ALA A 29 5.85 19.35 7.47
N PRO A 30 6.44 18.26 6.90
CA PRO A 30 6.73 18.19 5.48
C PRO A 30 5.45 18.23 4.63
N LEU A 31 5.59 18.62 3.36
CA LEU A 31 4.47 18.52 2.42
C LEU A 31 4.12 17.05 2.15
N PRO A 32 2.83 16.73 1.95
CA PRO A 32 2.40 15.38 1.57
C PRO A 32 2.69 15.03 0.09
N TYR A 33 3.48 15.85 -0.60
CA TYR A 33 3.91 15.69 -1.98
C TYR A 33 5.28 16.35 -2.20
N LYS A 34 6.01 15.88 -3.21
CA LYS A 34 7.33 16.39 -3.59
C LYS A 34 7.19 17.40 -4.72
N LEU A 35 7.92 18.50 -4.63
CA LEU A 35 7.94 19.55 -5.64
C LEU A 35 9.37 19.75 -6.16
N TYR A 36 9.60 19.51 -7.44
CA TYR A 36 10.83 19.86 -8.13
C TYR A 36 10.81 21.33 -8.58
N ARG A 37 11.99 21.93 -8.73
CA ARG A 37 12.12 23.32 -9.17
C ARG A 37 12.98 23.41 -10.44
N GLY A 38 12.54 24.26 -11.38
CA GLY A 38 13.34 24.63 -12.54
C GLY A 38 13.54 23.53 -13.56
N LEU A 39 12.66 22.51 -13.58
CA LEU A 39 12.67 21.44 -14.57
C LEU A 39 11.53 21.62 -15.56
N PRO A 40 11.66 21.07 -16.79
CA PRO A 40 10.56 21.06 -17.76
C PRO A 40 9.34 20.33 -17.23
N GLU A 41 8.18 20.87 -17.53
CA GLU A 41 6.88 20.40 -17.04
C GLU A 41 6.00 20.03 -18.23
N ILE A 42 5.29 18.90 -18.12
CA ILE A 42 4.31 18.46 -19.10
C ILE A 42 2.96 18.40 -18.37
N PRO A 43 2.04 19.32 -18.63
CA PRO A 43 0.71 19.29 -18.00
C PRO A 43 -0.07 18.06 -18.47
N LEU A 44 -0.79 17.46 -17.55
CA LEU A 44 -1.79 16.41 -17.83
C LEU A 44 -3.17 17.04 -17.88
N THR A 45 -4.10 16.38 -18.59
CA THR A 45 -5.46 16.90 -18.69
C THR A 45 -6.16 16.89 -17.33
N ALA A 46 -6.85 17.98 -17.02
CA ALA A 46 -7.72 18.04 -15.86
C ALA A 46 -9.09 17.40 -16.11
N ASP A 47 -9.42 17.10 -17.36
CA ASP A 47 -10.67 16.46 -17.77
C ASP A 47 -10.57 14.94 -17.56
N VAL A 48 -10.73 14.51 -16.30
CA VAL A 48 -10.62 13.11 -15.92
C VAL A 48 -12.00 12.45 -15.97
N PRO A 49 -12.13 11.29 -16.64
CA PRO A 49 -13.43 10.65 -16.80
C PRO A 49 -14.02 10.22 -15.45
N LEU A 50 -15.34 10.39 -15.31
CA LEU A 50 -16.07 9.98 -14.11
C LEU A 50 -16.34 8.47 -14.04
N THR A 51 -16.04 7.74 -15.10
CA THR A 51 -16.17 6.28 -15.19
C THR A 51 -14.95 5.68 -15.88
N LEU A 52 -14.56 4.50 -15.45
CA LEU A 52 -13.53 3.68 -16.11
C LEU A 52 -14.14 2.45 -16.83
N LYS A 53 -15.47 2.42 -17.01
CA LYS A 53 -16.14 1.36 -17.74
C LYS A 53 -15.96 1.51 -19.25
N GLY A 54 -15.90 0.37 -19.96
CA GLY A 54 -15.93 0.33 -21.43
C GLY A 54 -14.64 0.72 -22.12
N ARG A 55 -13.50 0.70 -21.41
CA ARG A 55 -12.19 0.85 -22.03
C ARG A 55 -11.70 -0.50 -22.53
N GLU A 56 -11.33 -0.55 -23.80
CA GLU A 56 -10.63 -1.68 -24.40
C GLU A 56 -9.21 -1.23 -24.72
N ALA A 57 -8.22 -1.80 -24.07
CA ALA A 57 -6.82 -1.50 -24.34
C ALA A 57 -6.32 -2.34 -25.51
N ASN A 58 -6.59 -1.89 -26.71
CA ASN A 58 -6.05 -2.49 -27.93
C ASN A 58 -4.87 -1.71 -28.50
N SER A 59 -4.43 -0.63 -27.84
CA SER A 59 -3.36 0.26 -28.29
C SER A 59 -2.60 0.86 -27.11
N ILE A 60 -1.38 1.33 -27.38
CA ILE A 60 -0.60 2.13 -26.45
C ILE A 60 -1.43 3.39 -26.10
N PRO A 61 -1.57 3.74 -24.80
CA PRO A 61 -2.38 4.88 -24.39
C PRO A 61 -1.79 6.20 -24.90
N SER A 62 -2.65 7.19 -25.13
CA SER A 62 -2.22 8.58 -25.27
C SER A 62 -1.71 9.15 -23.94
N LEU A 63 -1.06 10.30 -23.97
CA LEU A 63 -0.66 11.02 -22.76
C LEU A 63 -1.88 11.36 -21.89
N GLU A 64 -3.00 11.70 -22.48
CA GLU A 64 -4.26 11.97 -21.78
C GLU A 64 -4.73 10.73 -20.99
N GLU A 65 -4.82 9.58 -21.65
CA GLU A 65 -5.22 8.33 -21.00
C GLU A 65 -4.25 7.90 -19.91
N PHE A 66 -2.96 8.11 -20.12
CA PHE A 66 -1.95 7.86 -19.10
C PHE A 66 -2.08 8.84 -17.92
N GLY A 67 -2.44 10.09 -18.17
CA GLY A 67 -2.80 11.07 -17.15
C GLY A 67 -3.97 10.60 -16.27
N HIS A 68 -5.01 10.01 -16.88
CA HIS A 68 -6.14 9.41 -16.16
C HIS A 68 -5.69 8.25 -15.26
N TYR A 69 -4.79 7.39 -15.76
CA TYR A 69 -4.18 6.33 -14.95
C TYR A 69 -3.49 6.91 -13.70
N LEU A 70 -2.60 7.88 -13.86
CA LEU A 70 -1.87 8.50 -12.75
C LEU A 70 -2.81 9.17 -11.75
N TRP A 71 -3.87 9.84 -12.24
CA TRP A 71 -4.89 10.46 -11.41
C TRP A 71 -5.60 9.44 -10.51
N TYR A 72 -6.10 8.35 -11.10
CA TYR A 72 -6.81 7.33 -10.35
C TYR A 72 -5.90 6.52 -9.43
N VAL A 73 -4.62 6.38 -9.76
CA VAL A 73 -3.65 5.71 -8.89
C VAL A 73 -3.30 6.56 -7.68
N TYR A 74 -2.89 7.82 -7.90
CA TYR A 74 -2.27 8.58 -6.80
C TYR A 74 -2.56 10.09 -6.83
N GLY A 75 -3.41 10.56 -7.72
CA GLY A 75 -3.75 11.98 -7.85
C GLY A 75 -4.28 12.60 -6.56
N LEU A 76 -4.12 13.91 -6.43
CA LEU A 76 -4.68 14.70 -5.33
C LEU A 76 -6.14 14.98 -5.67
N THR A 77 -7.05 14.21 -5.10
CA THR A 77 -8.44 14.11 -5.56
C THR A 77 -9.43 14.86 -4.71
N ARG A 78 -9.11 15.08 -3.43
CA ARG A 78 -10.02 15.70 -2.46
C ARG A 78 -9.32 16.65 -1.54
N TYR A 79 -10.09 17.62 -1.10
CA TYR A 79 -9.79 18.50 -0.01
C TYR A 79 -10.86 18.31 1.08
N SER A 80 -10.44 18.18 2.32
CA SER A 80 -11.36 18.16 3.47
C SER A 80 -10.91 19.17 4.53
N GLN A 81 -11.85 19.90 5.09
CA GLN A 81 -11.62 20.82 6.18
C GLN A 81 -12.49 20.44 7.36
N ALA A 82 -11.88 20.30 8.53
CA ALA A 82 -12.56 20.12 9.80
C ALA A 82 -12.24 21.31 10.70
N ALA A 83 -13.23 21.80 11.43
CA ALA A 83 -13.06 22.81 12.46
C ALA A 83 -13.01 22.12 13.82
N PHE A 84 -12.04 22.49 14.64
CA PHE A 84 -11.92 22.05 16.03
C PHE A 84 -12.07 23.26 16.94
N ILE A 85 -12.84 23.13 17.99
CA ILE A 85 -12.97 24.13 19.03
C ILE A 85 -12.06 23.70 20.17
N GLU A 86 -11.03 24.49 20.43
CA GLU A 86 -10.08 24.26 21.52
C GLU A 86 -10.26 25.33 22.58
N GLY A 87 -10.25 24.93 23.85
CA GLY A 87 -10.36 25.83 24.99
C GLY A 87 -11.65 25.69 25.80
N THR A 88 -11.80 26.55 26.78
CA THR A 88 -13.00 26.64 27.63
C THR A 88 -14.02 27.60 27.04
N GLU A 89 -15.28 27.56 27.53
CA GLU A 89 -16.37 28.47 27.07
C GLU A 89 -16.00 29.96 27.05
N GLU A 90 -15.06 30.39 27.91
CA GLU A 90 -14.61 31.79 27.98
C GLU A 90 -13.46 32.14 27.01
N LYS A 91 -12.73 31.13 26.48
CA LYS A 91 -11.59 31.32 25.56
C LYS A 91 -11.55 30.19 24.52
N ALA A 92 -12.62 30.03 23.76
CA ALA A 92 -12.66 29.10 22.67
C ALA A 92 -11.92 29.64 21.45
N THR A 93 -10.93 28.93 20.98
CA THR A 93 -10.27 29.18 19.69
C THR A 93 -10.73 28.14 18.68
N VAL A 94 -11.01 28.56 17.44
CA VAL A 94 -11.34 27.64 16.35
C VAL A 94 -10.08 27.39 15.54
N SER A 95 -9.61 26.16 15.57
CA SER A 95 -8.54 25.70 14.68
C SER A 95 -9.11 24.90 13.51
N TYR A 96 -8.47 24.98 12.36
CA TYR A 96 -8.89 24.29 11.14
C TYR A 96 -7.82 23.29 10.71
N ALA A 97 -8.18 22.02 10.62
CA ALA A 97 -7.34 21.04 9.95
C ALA A 97 -7.77 20.91 8.48
N GLN A 98 -6.84 21.18 7.60
CA GLN A 98 -6.99 21.07 6.16
C GLN A 98 -6.20 19.85 5.69
N LEU A 99 -6.88 18.90 5.04
CA LEU A 99 -6.29 17.64 4.62
C LEU A 99 -6.52 17.43 3.13
N PHE A 100 -5.43 17.28 2.41
CA PHE A 100 -5.44 16.83 1.04
C PHE A 100 -5.54 15.30 1.01
N ARG A 101 -6.46 14.78 0.24
CA ARG A 101 -6.74 13.34 0.16
C ARG A 101 -6.50 12.79 -1.23
N ARG A 102 -6.18 11.51 -1.28
CA ARG A 102 -6.10 10.70 -2.50
C ARG A 102 -7.15 9.59 -2.45
N PHE A 103 -7.33 8.88 -3.55
CA PHE A 103 -8.23 7.72 -3.56
C PHE A 103 -7.70 6.58 -2.68
N VAL A 104 -6.40 6.47 -2.52
CA VAL A 104 -5.77 5.52 -1.60
C VAL A 104 -5.75 6.06 -0.16
N PRO A 105 -5.90 5.21 0.88
CA PRO A 105 -5.62 5.60 2.25
C PRO A 105 -4.11 5.76 2.48
N SER A 106 -3.74 6.48 3.54
CA SER A 106 -2.38 6.54 4.05
C SER A 106 -2.41 6.79 5.55
N GLY A 107 -1.46 6.24 6.28
CA GLY A 107 -1.31 6.43 7.71
C GLY A 107 -1.21 7.91 8.08
N GLY A 108 -2.22 8.41 8.84
CA GLY A 108 -2.32 9.83 9.21
C GLY A 108 -2.52 10.80 8.02
N ALA A 109 -2.84 10.30 6.82
CA ALA A 109 -2.92 11.06 5.57
C ALA A 109 -1.62 11.79 5.20
N LEU A 110 -0.46 11.19 5.46
CA LEU A 110 0.85 11.79 5.25
C LEU A 110 1.47 11.44 3.89
N TYR A 111 1.00 10.38 3.24
CA TYR A 111 1.35 10.00 1.88
C TYR A 111 2.87 9.99 1.61
N PRO A 112 3.62 9.06 2.22
CA PRO A 112 5.08 9.02 2.09
C PRO A 112 5.56 8.69 0.68
N ASN A 113 4.70 8.08 -0.13
CA ASN A 113 5.07 7.62 -1.47
C ASN A 113 5.15 8.75 -2.50
N GLU A 114 6.01 8.55 -3.50
CA GLU A 114 6.06 9.30 -4.75
C GLU A 114 6.01 8.34 -5.94
N LEU A 115 5.49 8.81 -7.06
CA LEU A 115 5.48 8.06 -8.31
C LEU A 115 6.47 8.67 -9.31
N TYR A 116 7.32 7.81 -9.84
CA TYR A 116 8.17 8.10 -10.98
C TYR A 116 7.78 7.17 -12.12
N VAL A 117 7.98 7.63 -13.35
CA VAL A 117 7.69 6.83 -14.53
C VAL A 117 8.81 6.95 -15.55
N TYR A 118 9.23 5.83 -16.11
CA TYR A 118 9.94 5.80 -17.37
C TYR A 118 8.90 5.61 -18.47
N LEU A 119 8.81 6.56 -19.39
CA LEU A 119 7.70 6.70 -20.32
C LEU A 119 8.16 6.69 -21.76
N LYS A 120 7.47 5.93 -22.60
CA LYS A 120 7.71 5.78 -24.04
C LYS A 120 6.40 5.97 -24.81
N LEU A 121 5.85 7.18 -24.75
CA LEU A 121 4.66 7.57 -25.50
C LEU A 121 5.07 8.52 -26.64
N GLU A 122 4.32 8.51 -27.74
CA GLU A 122 4.62 9.34 -28.91
C GLU A 122 4.51 10.85 -28.63
N ASP A 123 3.64 11.22 -27.69
CA ASP A 123 3.32 12.63 -27.38
C ASP A 123 4.34 13.34 -26.49
N VAL A 124 5.33 12.61 -25.96
CA VAL A 124 6.30 13.16 -25.00
C VAL A 124 7.71 12.60 -25.24
N PRO A 125 8.78 13.35 -24.92
CA PRO A 125 10.13 12.82 -24.99
C PRO A 125 10.28 11.50 -24.21
N GLU A 126 10.94 10.51 -24.80
CA GLU A 126 11.24 9.26 -24.09
C GLU A 126 12.19 9.55 -22.92
N GLY A 127 11.83 9.09 -21.72
CA GLY A 127 12.64 9.35 -20.55
C GLY A 127 11.97 9.13 -19.21
N VAL A 128 12.61 9.64 -18.18
CA VAL A 128 12.19 9.49 -16.78
C VAL A 128 11.49 10.76 -16.30
N TYR A 129 10.37 10.58 -15.63
CA TYR A 129 9.53 11.65 -15.10
C TYR A 129 9.16 11.40 -13.65
N HIS A 130 8.90 12.48 -12.92
CA HIS A 130 8.21 12.46 -11.64
C HIS A 130 6.76 12.93 -11.82
N TYR A 131 5.81 12.26 -11.20
CA TYR A 131 4.40 12.69 -11.18
C TYR A 131 4.19 13.74 -10.07
N ASP A 132 4.11 15.00 -10.46
CA ASP A 132 3.74 16.11 -9.57
C ASP A 132 2.22 16.06 -9.30
N VAL A 133 1.85 15.44 -8.20
CA VAL A 133 0.44 15.22 -7.83
C VAL A 133 -0.27 16.53 -7.47
N ALA A 134 0.47 17.56 -7.01
CA ALA A 134 -0.12 18.84 -6.60
C ALA A 134 -0.65 19.64 -7.80
N HIS A 135 -0.04 19.47 -8.97
CA HIS A 135 -0.39 20.21 -10.17
C HIS A 135 -0.89 19.31 -11.31
N HIS A 136 -1.01 18.01 -11.08
CA HIS A 136 -1.37 16.99 -12.07
C HIS A 136 -0.58 17.15 -13.36
N ARG A 137 0.74 16.97 -13.27
CA ARG A 137 1.69 17.12 -14.36
C ARG A 137 2.88 16.17 -14.21
N LEU A 138 3.61 15.97 -15.28
CA LEU A 138 4.89 15.26 -15.30
C LEU A 138 6.05 16.26 -15.24
N ILE A 139 7.01 16.01 -14.36
CA ILE A 139 8.27 16.74 -14.27
C ILE A 139 9.34 15.91 -14.97
N PHE A 140 9.93 16.44 -16.02
CA PHE A 140 10.95 15.75 -16.82
C PHE A 140 12.29 15.75 -16.09
N LEU A 141 12.75 14.56 -15.70
CA LEU A 141 13.99 14.40 -14.94
C LEU A 141 15.18 14.02 -15.83
N ARG A 142 14.97 13.16 -16.82
CA ARG A 142 16.05 12.61 -17.63
C ARG A 142 15.53 12.14 -18.99
N GLU A 143 16.15 12.59 -20.08
CA GLU A 143 15.88 12.12 -21.43
C GLU A 143 16.70 10.86 -21.76
N GLY A 144 16.14 9.99 -22.58
CA GLY A 144 16.81 8.85 -23.19
C GLY A 144 16.08 7.53 -23.04
N ASN A 145 16.57 6.54 -23.81
CA ASN A 145 16.10 5.16 -23.73
C ASN A 145 16.85 4.40 -22.64
N TYR A 146 16.11 3.85 -21.69
CA TYR A 146 16.63 3.11 -20.53
C TYR A 146 16.18 1.64 -20.48
N ASP A 147 15.64 1.09 -21.57
CA ASP A 147 15.17 -0.30 -21.62
C ASP A 147 16.25 -1.29 -21.21
N SER A 148 17.45 -1.18 -21.80
CA SER A 148 18.58 -2.05 -21.47
C SER A 148 19.07 -1.86 -20.03
N TYR A 149 19.15 -0.61 -19.56
CA TYR A 149 19.56 -0.30 -18.20
C TYR A 149 18.57 -0.89 -17.17
N LEU A 150 17.29 -0.69 -17.38
CA LEU A 150 16.23 -1.20 -16.52
C LEU A 150 16.13 -2.73 -16.57
N SER A 151 16.22 -3.33 -17.75
CA SER A 151 16.24 -4.80 -17.89
C SER A 151 17.38 -5.41 -17.09
N ARG A 152 18.58 -4.84 -17.14
CA ARG A 152 19.73 -5.27 -16.31
C ARG A 152 19.51 -5.02 -14.83
N SER A 153 18.90 -3.89 -14.46
CA SER A 153 18.55 -3.60 -13.06
C SER A 153 17.55 -4.61 -12.50
N LEU A 154 16.72 -5.21 -13.35
CA LEU A 154 15.77 -6.29 -13.03
C LEU A 154 16.36 -7.70 -13.28
N GLY A 155 17.67 -7.82 -13.50
CA GLY A 155 18.36 -9.10 -13.70
C GLY A 155 18.05 -9.77 -15.04
N ASN A 156 17.74 -9.01 -16.09
CA ASN A 156 17.36 -9.49 -17.44
C ASN A 156 16.17 -10.48 -17.41
N ARG A 157 15.29 -10.34 -16.42
CA ARG A 157 14.15 -11.24 -16.26
C ARG A 157 12.93 -10.82 -17.07
N TYR A 158 12.95 -9.63 -17.65
CA TYR A 158 11.83 -9.04 -18.38
C TYR A 158 12.31 -8.35 -19.63
N ASN A 159 11.50 -8.45 -20.70
CA ASN A 159 11.66 -7.60 -21.87
C ASN A 159 10.84 -6.31 -21.65
N LEU A 160 11.52 -5.19 -21.41
CA LEU A 160 10.86 -3.90 -21.19
C LEU A 160 10.64 -3.12 -22.50
N SER A 161 11.15 -3.59 -23.64
CA SER A 161 10.95 -2.90 -24.92
C SER A 161 9.48 -2.79 -25.31
N ASP A 162 8.66 -3.77 -24.90
CA ASP A 162 7.23 -3.85 -25.20
C ASP A 162 6.36 -3.11 -24.15
N CYS A 163 7.01 -2.54 -23.11
CA CYS A 163 6.33 -1.75 -22.10
C CYS A 163 6.31 -0.28 -22.54
N PHE A 164 5.14 0.34 -22.57
CA PHE A 164 5.02 1.77 -22.85
C PHE A 164 5.40 2.63 -21.64
N CYS A 165 5.36 2.05 -20.44
CA CYS A 165 5.70 2.69 -19.18
C CYS A 165 6.29 1.70 -18.18
N THR A 166 7.19 2.19 -17.32
CA THR A 166 7.58 1.53 -16.07
C THR A 166 7.36 2.49 -14.91
N VAL A 167 6.46 2.12 -13.99
CA VAL A 167 6.17 2.90 -12.79
C VAL A 167 7.10 2.48 -11.65
N PHE A 168 7.67 3.46 -10.95
CA PHE A 168 8.46 3.27 -9.74
C PHE A 168 7.69 3.88 -8.57
N VAL A 169 7.41 3.06 -7.56
CA VAL A 169 6.80 3.52 -6.31
C VAL A 169 7.91 3.69 -5.29
N SER A 170 8.24 4.93 -4.97
CA SER A 170 9.24 5.25 -3.96
C SER A 170 8.59 5.64 -2.63
N THR A 171 9.42 5.72 -1.60
CA THR A 171 9.03 6.15 -0.25
C THR A 171 10.02 7.20 0.25
N VAL A 172 9.51 8.39 0.58
CA VAL A 172 10.25 9.49 1.22
C VAL A 172 10.16 9.32 2.73
N PHE A 173 11.26 8.96 3.37
CA PHE A 173 11.28 8.54 4.77
C PHE A 173 10.80 9.64 5.72
N GLY A 174 11.23 10.87 5.52
CA GLY A 174 10.89 12.01 6.38
C GLY A 174 9.41 12.39 6.40
N LYS A 175 8.62 12.06 5.35
CA LYS A 175 7.23 12.51 5.22
C LYS A 175 6.30 12.02 6.33
N ASN A 176 6.53 10.84 6.87
CA ASN A 176 5.75 10.33 8.00
C ASN A 176 6.60 10.06 9.25
N PHE A 177 7.94 10.09 9.13
CA PHE A 177 8.84 9.96 10.27
C PHE A 177 8.64 11.09 11.30
N TYR A 178 8.41 12.33 10.85
CA TYR A 178 8.21 13.49 11.75
C TYR A 178 7.05 13.27 12.75
N LYS A 179 6.08 12.43 12.40
CA LYS A 179 4.93 12.09 13.25
C LYS A 179 5.14 10.77 13.99
N TYR A 180 5.61 9.75 13.30
CA TYR A 180 5.60 8.38 13.79
C TYR A 180 6.99 7.85 14.16
N ASN A 181 8.04 8.67 14.03
CA ASN A 181 9.42 8.28 14.28
C ASN A 181 9.73 6.93 13.61
N ASN A 182 10.45 6.04 14.25
CA ASN A 182 10.84 4.73 13.73
C ASN A 182 9.68 3.81 13.35
N PHE A 183 8.52 3.96 14.00
CA PHE A 183 7.31 3.22 13.62
C PHE A 183 6.84 3.50 12.18
N SER A 184 7.26 4.62 11.60
CA SER A 184 6.98 4.99 10.22
C SER A 184 7.41 3.94 9.20
N TYR A 185 8.47 3.14 9.46
CA TYR A 185 8.94 2.10 8.55
C TYR A 185 7.86 1.05 8.23
N ARG A 186 7.09 0.62 9.24
CA ARG A 186 5.95 -0.29 9.05
C ARG A 186 4.86 0.35 8.20
N LEU A 187 4.50 1.60 8.47
CA LEU A 187 3.54 2.38 7.70
C LEU A 187 3.97 2.54 6.24
N GLN A 188 5.25 2.82 5.99
CA GLN A 188 5.81 3.04 4.66
C GLN A 188 5.62 1.82 3.75
N GLY A 189 5.87 0.62 4.28
CA GLY A 189 5.64 -0.62 3.53
C GLY A 189 4.15 -0.84 3.20
N LEU A 190 3.26 -0.64 4.16
CA LEU A 190 1.81 -0.78 3.98
C LEU A 190 1.26 0.27 3.00
N ASP A 191 1.63 1.54 3.15
CA ASP A 191 1.19 2.62 2.26
C ASP A 191 1.66 2.36 0.82
N THR A 192 2.91 1.88 0.64
CA THR A 192 3.40 1.46 -0.68
C THR A 192 2.54 0.34 -1.27
N GLY A 193 2.20 -0.67 -0.46
CA GLY A 193 1.34 -1.76 -0.89
C GLY A 193 -0.06 -1.30 -1.32
N VAL A 194 -0.63 -0.35 -0.61
CA VAL A 194 -1.92 0.26 -0.97
C VAL A 194 -1.84 0.97 -2.33
N VAL A 195 -0.75 1.69 -2.59
CA VAL A 195 -0.52 2.35 -3.89
C VAL A 195 -0.34 1.32 -5.00
N ILE A 196 0.42 0.24 -4.75
CA ILE A 196 0.55 -0.88 -5.70
C ILE A 196 -0.83 -1.49 -5.99
N GLY A 197 -1.61 -1.80 -4.95
CA GLY A 197 -2.95 -2.36 -5.11
C GLY A 197 -3.87 -1.48 -5.96
N GLN A 198 -3.84 -0.17 -5.74
CA GLN A 198 -4.59 0.79 -6.56
C GLN A 198 -4.08 0.82 -8.01
N SER A 199 -2.75 0.81 -8.20
CA SER A 199 -2.12 0.77 -9.53
C SER A 199 -2.57 -0.45 -10.33
N LEU A 200 -2.61 -1.62 -9.69
CA LEU A 200 -3.04 -2.88 -10.32
C LEU A 200 -4.53 -2.84 -10.70
N GLU A 201 -5.41 -2.32 -9.82
CA GLU A 201 -6.84 -2.19 -10.09
C GLU A 201 -7.12 -1.21 -11.25
N VAL A 202 -6.46 -0.06 -11.26
CA VAL A 202 -6.64 0.93 -12.33
C VAL A 202 -6.10 0.39 -13.65
N ALA A 203 -4.92 -0.25 -13.65
CA ALA A 203 -4.34 -0.85 -14.83
C ALA A 203 -5.25 -1.94 -15.43
N ASP A 204 -5.80 -2.82 -14.60
CA ASP A 204 -6.74 -3.86 -15.05
C ASP A 204 -8.00 -3.25 -15.69
N ARG A 205 -8.57 -2.19 -15.08
CA ARG A 205 -9.73 -1.46 -15.65
C ARG A 205 -9.42 -0.73 -16.94
N MET A 206 -8.17 -0.35 -17.16
CA MET A 206 -7.71 0.26 -18.41
C MET A 206 -7.18 -0.78 -19.42
N GLY A 207 -7.22 -2.06 -19.07
CA GLY A 207 -6.78 -3.17 -19.91
C GLY A 207 -5.25 -3.29 -20.04
N PHE A 208 -4.49 -2.70 -19.14
CA PHE A 208 -3.03 -2.82 -19.14
C PHE A 208 -2.58 -4.08 -18.42
N SER A 209 -1.62 -4.76 -19.01
CA SER A 209 -0.89 -5.84 -18.35
C SER A 209 0.18 -5.27 -17.44
N THR A 210 0.31 -5.86 -16.24
CA THR A 210 1.22 -5.38 -15.21
C THR A 210 1.95 -6.52 -14.53
N ARG A 211 3.14 -6.23 -14.00
CA ARG A 211 3.87 -7.12 -13.10
C ARG A 211 4.49 -6.31 -11.96
N VAL A 212 4.44 -6.80 -10.74
CA VAL A 212 5.13 -6.18 -9.61
C VAL A 212 6.50 -6.82 -9.45
N CYS A 213 7.55 -6.03 -9.62
CA CYS A 213 8.92 -6.44 -9.39
C CYS A 213 9.36 -5.97 -8.00
N TYR A 214 9.54 -6.93 -7.10
CA TYR A 214 10.06 -6.70 -5.74
C TYR A 214 11.58 -6.88 -5.66
N GLN A 215 12.18 -7.54 -6.64
CA GLN A 215 13.62 -7.80 -6.70
C GLN A 215 14.24 -7.01 -7.85
N PHE A 216 15.03 -6.01 -7.50
CA PHE A 216 15.75 -5.13 -8.43
C PHE A 216 17.01 -4.59 -7.75
N LEU A 217 17.94 -4.07 -8.54
CA LEU A 217 19.14 -3.40 -8.04
C LEU A 217 18.77 -1.99 -7.57
N ASP A 218 18.56 -1.83 -6.27
CA ASP A 218 18.01 -0.61 -5.66
C ASP A 218 18.83 0.64 -6.01
N ARG A 219 20.17 0.57 -5.86
CA ARG A 219 21.07 1.68 -6.17
C ARG A 219 20.97 2.11 -7.63
N SER A 220 20.87 1.16 -8.56
CA SER A 220 20.77 1.49 -9.98
C SER A 220 19.47 2.23 -10.27
N ILE A 221 18.36 1.77 -9.72
CA ILE A 221 17.04 2.41 -9.92
C ILE A 221 17.01 3.78 -9.23
N ASN A 222 17.44 3.88 -7.97
CA ASN A 222 17.48 5.15 -7.24
C ASN A 222 18.37 6.18 -7.96
N HIS A 223 19.52 5.74 -8.50
CA HIS A 223 20.43 6.60 -9.24
C HIS A 223 19.83 7.10 -10.57
N LEU A 224 19.14 6.22 -11.31
CA LEU A 224 18.44 6.59 -12.54
C LEU A 224 17.42 7.72 -12.28
N LEU A 225 16.70 7.64 -11.17
CA LEU A 225 15.68 8.60 -10.75
C LEU A 225 16.27 9.84 -10.05
N GLY A 226 17.57 9.84 -9.72
CA GLY A 226 18.23 10.93 -8.99
C GLY A 226 17.84 11.02 -7.52
N LEU A 227 17.55 9.88 -6.89
CA LEU A 227 17.16 9.81 -5.47
C LEU A 227 18.37 9.71 -4.56
N SER A 228 18.28 10.34 -3.38
CA SER A 228 19.18 10.12 -2.25
C SER A 228 18.70 8.93 -1.42
N GLU A 229 19.45 7.83 -1.41
CA GLU A 229 19.14 6.63 -0.61
C GLU A 229 19.06 6.91 0.90
N GLN A 230 19.50 8.10 1.33
CA GLN A 230 19.40 8.57 2.70
C GLN A 230 18.01 9.12 3.03
N ASP A 231 17.25 9.54 2.01
CA ASP A 231 15.99 10.27 2.17
C ASP A 231 14.82 9.58 1.49
N GLU A 232 15.10 8.84 0.40
CA GLU A 232 14.07 8.23 -0.45
C GLU A 232 14.61 6.98 -1.14
N SER A 233 13.78 5.94 -1.26
CA SER A 233 14.14 4.73 -1.98
C SER A 233 12.94 4.13 -2.69
N VAL A 234 13.16 3.52 -3.85
CA VAL A 234 12.15 2.75 -4.57
C VAL A 234 11.86 1.46 -3.82
N TYR A 235 10.57 1.14 -3.65
CA TYR A 235 10.11 -0.08 -2.99
C TYR A 235 9.54 -1.10 -3.97
N ALA A 236 9.00 -0.65 -5.10
CA ALA A 236 8.49 -1.53 -6.15
C ALA A 236 8.65 -0.92 -7.54
N VAL A 237 8.83 -1.78 -8.53
CA VAL A 237 8.88 -1.43 -9.96
C VAL A 237 7.75 -2.15 -10.67
N ILE A 238 6.94 -1.42 -11.47
CA ILE A 238 5.74 -1.95 -12.12
C ILE A 238 5.78 -1.59 -13.62
N PRO A 239 6.26 -2.51 -14.48
CA PRO A 239 6.12 -2.35 -15.91
C PRO A 239 4.66 -2.40 -16.34
N LEU A 240 4.25 -1.55 -17.27
CA LEU A 240 2.93 -1.48 -17.90
C LEU A 240 3.06 -1.73 -19.40
N SER A 241 2.25 -2.65 -19.90
CA SER A 241 2.21 -3.02 -21.31
C SER A 241 0.77 -3.32 -21.76
N ILE A 242 0.52 -3.26 -23.05
CA ILE A 242 -0.71 -3.80 -23.66
C ILE A 242 -0.60 -5.31 -23.94
N TYR A 243 0.61 -5.87 -23.81
CA TYR A 243 0.90 -7.29 -23.95
C TYR A 243 1.30 -7.89 -22.59
N ASN A 244 1.27 -9.21 -22.46
CA ASN A 244 1.76 -9.85 -21.25
C ASN A 244 3.24 -9.53 -21.01
N VAL A 245 3.56 -9.11 -19.79
CA VAL A 245 4.95 -8.92 -19.35
C VAL A 245 5.50 -10.26 -18.90
N ASP A 246 6.07 -10.99 -19.85
CA ASP A 246 6.60 -12.32 -19.61
C ASP A 246 7.90 -12.29 -18.80
N GLN A 247 8.03 -13.27 -17.91
CA GLN A 247 9.24 -13.46 -17.11
C GLN A 247 10.11 -14.52 -17.76
N PHE A 248 11.39 -14.21 -17.99
CA PHE A 248 12.39 -15.15 -18.42
C PHE A 248 13.11 -15.77 -17.21
N ASN A 249 13.66 -16.96 -17.40
CA ASN A 249 14.50 -17.59 -16.38
C ASN A 249 15.75 -16.76 -16.13
N ILE A 250 16.14 -16.65 -14.86
CA ILE A 250 17.40 -15.99 -14.50
C ILE A 250 18.57 -16.75 -15.15
N GLU A 251 19.30 -16.08 -16.02
CA GLU A 251 20.61 -16.56 -16.46
C GLU A 251 21.58 -16.44 -15.29
N LYS A 252 21.82 -17.52 -14.58
CA LYS A 252 22.66 -17.57 -13.36
C LYS A 252 24.13 -17.19 -13.60
N ASN A 253 24.55 -17.06 -14.85
CA ASN A 253 25.96 -16.93 -15.22
C ASN A 253 26.46 -15.49 -15.29
N ILE A 254 25.58 -14.47 -15.25
CA ILE A 254 25.97 -13.07 -15.34
C ILE A 254 25.47 -12.36 -14.08
N SER A 255 26.41 -12.05 -13.18
CA SER A 255 26.13 -11.19 -12.03
C SER A 255 26.30 -9.73 -12.44
N ILE A 256 25.25 -8.95 -12.27
CA ILE A 256 25.26 -7.49 -12.55
C ILE A 256 25.38 -6.76 -11.21
N SER A 257 26.35 -5.85 -11.13
CA SER A 257 26.58 -5.01 -9.95
C SER A 257 25.77 -3.71 -10.05
N ALA A 258 25.03 -3.38 -8.98
CA ALA A 258 24.30 -2.12 -8.86
C ALA A 258 25.23 -0.90 -8.98
N THR A 259 26.41 -0.97 -8.35
CA THR A 259 27.41 0.12 -8.38
C THR A 259 27.99 0.32 -9.77
N GLU A 260 28.31 -0.76 -10.51
CA GLU A 260 28.84 -0.67 -11.86
C GLU A 260 27.78 -0.13 -12.82
N LEU A 261 26.57 -0.66 -12.74
CA LEU A 261 25.46 -0.24 -13.59
C LEU A 261 25.12 1.26 -13.38
N SER A 262 25.16 1.75 -12.13
CA SER A 262 24.90 3.15 -11.82
C SER A 262 25.91 4.12 -12.50
N ARG A 263 27.14 3.67 -12.76
CA ARG A 263 28.17 4.51 -13.41
C ARG A 263 27.91 4.75 -14.90
N GLU A 264 27.03 3.98 -15.51
CA GLU A 264 26.70 4.12 -16.93
C GLU A 264 25.83 5.34 -17.24
N VAL A 265 25.17 5.89 -16.22
CA VAL A 265 24.34 7.09 -16.35
C VAL A 265 24.85 8.21 -15.45
N PRO A 266 24.86 9.47 -15.91
CA PRO A 266 25.30 10.59 -15.08
C PRO A 266 24.42 10.77 -13.84
N MET A 267 25.02 11.22 -12.73
CA MET A 267 24.25 11.56 -11.53
C MET A 267 23.34 12.77 -11.79
N LEU A 268 22.06 12.64 -11.42
CA LEU A 268 21.14 13.77 -11.41
C LEU A 268 21.22 14.51 -10.06
N LYS A 269 21.21 15.85 -10.15
CA LYS A 269 21.11 16.73 -8.99
C LYS A 269 19.99 17.72 -9.25
N HIS A 270 18.81 17.41 -8.73
CA HIS A 270 17.65 18.28 -8.86
C HIS A 270 17.33 18.97 -7.53
N VAL A 271 16.86 20.20 -7.63
CA VAL A 271 16.44 20.98 -6.47
C VAL A 271 14.97 20.70 -6.20
N THR A 272 14.66 20.33 -4.97
CA THR A 272 13.29 20.16 -4.48
C THR A 272 12.95 21.26 -3.48
N TYR A 273 11.67 21.57 -3.36
CA TYR A 273 11.18 22.45 -2.32
C TYR A 273 10.93 21.66 -1.03
N ASN A 274 11.61 22.04 0.03
CA ASN A 274 11.40 21.50 1.37
C ASN A 274 10.70 22.55 2.24
N ARG A 275 9.49 22.24 2.73
CA ARG A 275 8.77 23.08 3.68
C ARG A 275 9.41 23.00 5.07
N SER A 276 9.70 21.77 5.52
CA SER A 276 10.34 21.51 6.80
C SER A 276 11.74 22.12 6.83
N LYS A 277 12.04 22.86 7.89
CA LYS A 277 13.33 23.52 8.11
C LYS A 277 14.24 22.73 9.03
N ARG A 278 13.66 21.84 9.85
CA ARG A 278 14.42 20.96 10.73
C ARG A 278 14.99 19.80 9.94
N VAL A 279 16.26 19.55 10.11
CA VAL A 279 16.90 18.33 9.64
C VAL A 279 16.70 17.27 10.72
N ILE A 280 15.76 16.35 10.49
CA ILE A 280 15.55 15.21 11.37
C ILE A 280 16.37 14.05 10.80
N ASP A 281 17.21 13.44 11.63
CA ASP A 281 17.91 12.22 11.26
C ASP A 281 17.09 10.98 11.66
N TYR A 282 17.16 9.93 10.84
CA TYR A 282 16.45 8.66 11.02
C TYR A 282 17.37 7.46 10.74
N PRO A 283 18.39 7.28 11.61
CA PRO A 283 19.47 6.32 11.36
C PRO A 283 18.97 4.88 11.22
N GLU A 284 18.01 4.45 12.03
CA GLU A 284 17.46 3.09 11.95
C GLU A 284 16.74 2.83 10.63
N LEU A 285 16.00 3.83 10.10
CA LEU A 285 15.35 3.70 8.80
C LEU A 285 16.38 3.59 7.67
N LYS A 286 17.45 4.38 7.73
CA LYS A 286 18.54 4.32 6.76
C LYS A 286 19.23 2.96 6.79
N GLU A 287 19.52 2.43 7.98
CA GLU A 287 20.18 1.14 8.15
C GLU A 287 19.31 -0.01 7.64
N ILE A 288 18.02 -0.07 8.04
CA ILE A 288 17.12 -1.14 7.58
C ILE A 288 16.84 -1.04 6.08
N ASN A 289 16.73 0.18 5.51
CA ASN A 289 16.62 0.36 4.08
C ASN A 289 17.85 -0.20 3.37
N LYS A 290 19.06 0.20 3.80
CA LYS A 290 20.32 -0.30 3.25
C LYS A 290 20.43 -1.82 3.34
N ALA A 291 20.07 -2.41 4.47
CA ALA A 291 20.09 -3.86 4.67
C ALA A 291 19.03 -4.61 3.84
N SER A 292 18.04 -3.90 3.31
CA SER A 292 17.00 -4.44 2.42
C SER A 292 17.35 -4.32 0.94
N MET A 293 18.45 -3.61 0.58
CA MET A 293 18.84 -3.36 -0.81
C MET A 293 19.64 -4.52 -1.39
N PHE A 294 19.52 -4.74 -2.68
CA PHE A 294 20.35 -5.69 -3.43
C PHE A 294 21.48 -4.98 -4.19
N GLU A 295 22.70 -5.41 -3.95
CA GLU A 295 23.91 -4.89 -4.61
C GLU A 295 24.26 -5.65 -5.89
N THR A 296 23.78 -6.88 -6.02
CA THR A 296 24.02 -7.71 -7.22
C THR A 296 22.80 -8.55 -7.56
N THR A 297 22.62 -8.87 -8.85
CA THR A 297 21.57 -9.77 -9.32
C THR A 297 21.74 -11.21 -8.84
N HIS A 298 22.91 -11.56 -8.28
CA HIS A 298 23.14 -12.86 -7.66
C HIS A 298 22.24 -13.09 -6.44
N SER A 299 21.81 -12.02 -5.78
CA SER A 299 20.87 -12.06 -4.64
C SER A 299 19.42 -12.31 -5.05
N PHE A 300 19.12 -12.30 -6.35
CA PHE A 300 17.75 -12.54 -6.81
C PHE A 300 17.44 -14.04 -6.77
N VAL A 301 16.28 -14.37 -6.25
CA VAL A 301 15.86 -15.75 -6.04
C VAL A 301 14.50 -16.02 -6.68
N ASN A 302 14.30 -17.26 -7.07
CA ASN A 302 12.99 -17.82 -7.37
C ASN A 302 12.56 -18.70 -6.20
N ILE A 303 11.59 -18.24 -5.45
CA ILE A 303 11.08 -18.92 -4.27
C ILE A 303 10.19 -20.09 -4.74
N LYS A 304 10.37 -21.26 -4.13
CA LYS A 304 9.44 -22.35 -4.33
C LYS A 304 8.15 -22.03 -3.60
N GLN A 305 7.04 -22.14 -4.30
CA GLN A 305 5.74 -21.98 -3.66
C GLN A 305 5.45 -23.25 -2.85
N ASP A 306 5.66 -23.17 -1.54
CA ASP A 306 5.12 -24.18 -0.64
C ASP A 306 3.60 -23.99 -0.60
N ILE A 307 2.84 -25.00 -1.00
CA ILE A 307 1.39 -25.00 -0.79
C ILE A 307 1.19 -25.08 0.72
N PRO A 308 0.66 -24.04 1.39
CA PRO A 308 0.48 -24.11 2.83
C PRO A 308 -0.44 -25.29 3.13
N LEU A 309 0.05 -26.29 3.85
CA LEU A 309 -0.79 -27.28 4.48
C LEU A 309 -1.77 -26.52 5.40
N ASN A 310 -3.04 -26.64 5.12
CA ASN A 310 -4.11 -25.92 5.78
C ASN A 310 -4.30 -26.47 7.20
N ASN A 311 -3.33 -26.22 8.09
CA ASN A 311 -3.42 -26.50 9.52
C ASN A 311 -4.28 -25.42 10.19
N ALA A 312 -5.52 -25.26 9.69
CA ALA A 312 -6.44 -24.27 10.21
C ALA A 312 -6.80 -24.59 11.67
N LEU A 313 -6.56 -23.62 12.55
CA LEU A 313 -7.12 -23.62 13.90
C LEU A 313 -8.64 -23.47 13.79
N GLY A 314 -9.36 -24.14 14.68
CA GLY A 314 -10.82 -24.05 14.77
C GLY A 314 -11.53 -25.36 14.41
N THR A 315 -12.49 -25.73 15.27
CA THR A 315 -13.18 -27.03 15.20
C THR A 315 -14.55 -26.93 14.54
N GLU A 316 -15.17 -25.75 14.56
CA GLU A 316 -16.53 -25.54 14.06
C GLU A 316 -16.50 -24.71 12.77
N LEU A 317 -17.08 -25.29 11.73
CA LEU A 317 -17.07 -24.73 10.38
C LEU A 317 -18.42 -24.09 10.06
N THR A 318 -18.41 -22.82 9.66
CA THR A 318 -19.55 -22.12 9.09
C THR A 318 -19.30 -21.92 7.60
N ILE A 319 -19.97 -22.71 6.76
CA ILE A 319 -19.89 -22.56 5.30
C ILE A 319 -20.53 -21.23 4.91
N LEU A 320 -19.83 -20.43 4.14
CA LEU A 320 -20.36 -19.18 3.59
C LEU A 320 -21.20 -19.46 2.33
N PRO A 321 -22.23 -18.68 2.07
CA PRO A 321 -22.99 -18.77 0.82
C PRO A 321 -22.08 -18.44 -0.37
N PHE A 322 -22.54 -18.80 -1.59
CA PHE A 322 -21.86 -18.36 -2.79
C PHE A 322 -21.73 -16.83 -2.82
N PRO A 323 -20.55 -16.30 -3.15
CA PRO A 323 -20.38 -14.86 -3.26
C PRO A 323 -21.22 -14.30 -4.41
N GLU A 324 -21.77 -13.12 -4.21
CA GLU A 324 -22.41 -12.38 -5.29
C GLU A 324 -21.35 -11.84 -6.26
N VAL A 325 -21.63 -11.90 -7.55
CA VAL A 325 -20.83 -11.22 -8.56
C VAL A 325 -21.09 -9.72 -8.43
N ILE A 326 -20.15 -8.98 -7.89
CA ILE A 326 -20.27 -7.53 -7.80
C ILE A 326 -19.69 -6.88 -9.05
N SER A 327 -20.52 -6.05 -9.70
CA SER A 327 -20.06 -5.17 -10.78
C SER A 327 -20.17 -3.73 -10.30
N TYR A 328 -19.04 -3.07 -10.18
CA TYR A 328 -18.99 -1.66 -9.76
C TYR A 328 -18.08 -0.84 -10.68
N ASP A 329 -18.37 0.43 -10.79
CA ASP A 329 -17.47 1.37 -11.42
C ASP A 329 -16.38 1.77 -10.43
N LEU A 330 -15.13 1.44 -10.75
CA LEU A 330 -13.98 1.74 -9.89
C LEU A 330 -13.86 3.23 -9.57
N ALA A 331 -14.14 4.09 -10.55
CA ALA A 331 -14.07 5.54 -10.38
C ALA A 331 -15.07 6.03 -9.32
N SER A 332 -16.30 5.51 -9.32
CA SER A 332 -17.31 5.84 -8.31
C SER A 332 -16.91 5.35 -6.92
N VAL A 333 -16.48 4.09 -6.83
CA VAL A 333 -16.02 3.52 -5.54
C VAL A 333 -14.81 4.28 -4.99
N CYS A 334 -13.86 4.67 -5.84
CA CYS A 334 -12.72 5.50 -5.41
C CYS A 334 -13.16 6.85 -4.85
N ARG A 335 -14.18 7.49 -5.46
CA ARG A 335 -14.71 8.78 -4.95
C ARG A 335 -15.46 8.64 -3.63
N GLU A 336 -16.14 7.54 -3.41
CA GLU A 336 -16.94 7.31 -2.19
C GLU A 336 -16.11 6.80 -1.02
N ARG A 337 -15.08 5.97 -1.30
CA ARG A 337 -14.27 5.34 -0.27
C ARG A 337 -13.66 6.35 0.71
N HIS A 338 -13.89 6.15 1.99
CA HIS A 338 -13.23 6.85 3.08
C HIS A 338 -13.14 5.94 4.33
N SER A 339 -12.38 6.37 5.34
CA SER A 339 -12.27 5.68 6.63
C SER A 339 -13.27 6.28 7.61
N PRO A 340 -14.23 5.51 8.15
CA PRO A 340 -15.34 6.03 8.96
C PRO A 340 -14.95 6.60 10.32
N ASP A 341 -13.78 6.28 10.88
CA ASP A 341 -13.38 6.66 12.25
C ASP A 341 -14.43 6.24 13.30
N ILE A 342 -15.01 7.21 14.00
CA ILE A 342 -16.04 7.02 15.03
C ILE A 342 -17.46 6.87 14.44
N ASP A 343 -17.63 6.98 13.12
CA ASP A 343 -18.95 7.02 12.49
C ASP A 343 -19.51 5.63 12.16
N PHE A 344 -18.86 4.55 12.55
CA PHE A 344 -19.42 3.21 12.43
C PHE A 344 -20.75 3.08 13.16
N MET A 345 -21.65 2.29 12.60
CA MET A 345 -22.95 1.99 13.18
C MET A 345 -23.06 0.51 13.45
N LEU A 346 -23.62 0.16 14.60
CA LEU A 346 -23.99 -1.20 14.90
C LEU A 346 -25.16 -1.61 14.00
N GLY A 347 -24.84 -2.24 12.87
CA GLY A 347 -25.80 -2.75 11.91
C GLY A 347 -25.67 -4.24 11.72
N LYS A 348 -26.77 -4.90 11.31
CA LYS A 348 -26.74 -6.30 10.90
C LYS A 348 -26.19 -6.41 9.49
N ILE A 349 -25.21 -7.32 9.29
CA ILE A 349 -24.65 -7.62 7.96
C ILE A 349 -25.18 -9.00 7.53
N SER A 350 -25.57 -9.11 6.25
CA SER A 350 -25.94 -10.41 5.69
C SER A 350 -24.69 -11.30 5.54
N GLN A 351 -24.89 -12.59 5.71
CA GLN A 351 -23.82 -13.56 5.46
C GLN A 351 -23.28 -13.50 4.04
N THR A 352 -24.14 -13.16 3.07
CA THR A 352 -23.76 -12.98 1.67
C THR A 352 -22.80 -11.80 1.47
N LYS A 353 -23.05 -10.65 2.13
CA LYS A 353 -22.10 -9.50 2.07
C LYS A 353 -20.73 -9.89 2.65
N VAL A 354 -20.70 -10.65 3.75
CA VAL A 354 -19.43 -11.14 4.34
C VAL A 354 -18.74 -12.12 3.39
N SER A 355 -19.50 -13.05 2.81
CA SER A 355 -19.02 -14.01 1.83
C SER A 355 -18.35 -13.30 0.64
N THR A 356 -19.07 -12.36 0.03
CA THR A 356 -18.59 -11.58 -1.12
C THR A 356 -17.36 -10.74 -0.76
N LEU A 357 -17.37 -10.08 0.41
CA LEU A 357 -16.22 -9.29 0.87
C LEU A 357 -14.94 -10.13 0.96
N LEU A 358 -15.02 -11.27 1.63
CA LEU A 358 -13.87 -12.15 1.83
C LEU A 358 -13.41 -12.81 0.52
N HIS A 359 -14.36 -13.29 -0.29
CA HIS A 359 -14.06 -13.89 -1.58
C HIS A 359 -13.37 -12.90 -2.52
N GLU A 360 -13.95 -11.74 -2.75
CA GLU A 360 -13.39 -10.72 -3.64
C GLU A 360 -12.03 -10.22 -3.19
N THR A 361 -11.82 -10.11 -1.88
CA THR A 361 -10.52 -9.72 -1.32
C THR A 361 -9.43 -10.73 -1.66
N PHE A 362 -9.71 -12.04 -1.59
CA PHE A 362 -8.72 -13.09 -1.80
C PHE A 362 -8.68 -13.70 -3.20
N SER A 363 -9.70 -13.48 -4.03
CA SER A 363 -9.67 -13.85 -5.45
C SER A 363 -8.73 -12.95 -6.26
N PHE A 364 -8.38 -11.78 -5.72
CA PHE A 364 -7.44 -10.88 -6.36
C PHE A 364 -6.05 -11.51 -6.46
N SER A 365 -5.54 -11.55 -7.67
CA SER A 365 -4.23 -12.12 -7.99
C SER A 365 -3.52 -11.26 -9.03
N TYR A 366 -2.20 -11.20 -8.95
CA TYR A 366 -1.37 -10.38 -9.83
C TYR A 366 -0.05 -11.08 -10.15
N GLN A 367 0.61 -10.66 -11.22
CA GLN A 367 1.93 -11.16 -11.57
C GLN A 367 3.00 -10.52 -10.68
N LYS A 368 3.88 -11.34 -10.12
CA LYS A 368 5.01 -10.88 -9.28
C LYS A 368 6.26 -11.74 -9.50
N ASP A 369 7.40 -11.17 -9.16
CA ASP A 369 8.72 -11.74 -9.44
C ASP A 369 9.31 -12.63 -8.32
N LEU A 370 8.50 -12.99 -7.34
CA LEU A 370 8.95 -13.83 -6.21
C LEU A 370 9.02 -15.31 -6.59
N TYR A 371 8.19 -15.74 -7.52
CA TYR A 371 8.02 -17.15 -7.89
C TYR A 371 8.28 -17.36 -9.38
N ASN A 372 8.84 -18.51 -9.71
CA ASN A 372 9.05 -18.89 -11.12
C ASN A 372 7.73 -19.37 -11.76
N THR A 373 6.80 -18.45 -11.96
CA THR A 373 5.50 -18.72 -12.59
C THR A 373 5.09 -17.57 -13.49
N GLN A 374 4.48 -17.90 -14.61
CA GLN A 374 3.87 -16.93 -15.53
C GLN A 374 2.46 -16.52 -15.05
N GLY A 375 1.88 -17.26 -14.11
CA GLY A 375 0.53 -17.01 -13.61
C GLY A 375 0.43 -15.85 -12.63
N LYS A 376 -0.78 -15.33 -12.47
CA LYS A 376 -1.14 -14.42 -11.39
C LYS A 376 -1.23 -15.22 -10.08
N LEU A 377 -0.71 -14.67 -9.01
CA LEU A 377 -0.75 -15.25 -7.67
C LEU A 377 -1.35 -14.27 -6.67
N GLY A 378 -2.15 -14.79 -5.75
CA GLY A 378 -2.61 -14.03 -4.60
C GLY A 378 -1.47 -13.78 -3.59
N THR A 379 -1.76 -13.04 -2.54
CA THR A 379 -0.87 -12.88 -1.40
C THR A 379 -0.83 -14.16 -0.56
N GLY A 380 0.31 -14.45 0.09
CA GLY A 380 0.46 -15.57 1.03
C GLY A 380 -0.22 -15.35 2.39
N LEU A 381 -0.98 -14.26 2.54
CA LEU A 381 -1.56 -13.80 3.79
C LEU A 381 -2.89 -14.50 4.12
N ASN A 382 -3.28 -14.43 5.39
CA ASN A 382 -4.54 -14.98 5.89
C ASN A 382 -5.39 -13.87 6.50
N MET A 383 -6.71 -14.10 6.58
CA MET A 383 -7.64 -13.20 7.27
C MET A 383 -8.20 -13.89 8.50
N TYR A 384 -8.02 -13.25 9.63
CA TYR A 384 -8.66 -13.55 10.90
C TYR A 384 -9.61 -12.41 11.24
N GLY A 385 -10.55 -12.61 12.14
CA GLY A 385 -11.41 -11.52 12.59
C GLY A 385 -12.38 -11.92 13.68
N THR A 386 -12.92 -10.90 14.33
CA THR A 386 -14.07 -11.03 15.21
C THR A 386 -15.32 -10.57 14.48
N PHE A 387 -16.38 -11.36 14.59
CA PHE A 387 -17.63 -11.19 13.85
C PHE A 387 -18.77 -11.01 14.85
N TYR A 388 -19.59 -9.98 14.64
CA TYR A 388 -20.74 -9.64 15.47
C TYR A 388 -21.89 -9.19 14.57
N ASN A 389 -23.12 -9.51 14.98
CA ASN A 389 -24.30 -9.11 14.19
C ASN A 389 -24.26 -9.56 12.72
N VAL A 390 -23.60 -10.66 12.41
CA VAL A 390 -23.60 -11.26 11.07
C VAL A 390 -24.70 -12.32 11.01
N GLU A 391 -25.55 -12.23 10.00
CA GLU A 391 -26.63 -13.17 9.80
C GLU A 391 -26.11 -14.60 9.61
N GLY A 392 -26.62 -15.55 10.36
CA GLY A 392 -26.21 -16.95 10.28
C GLY A 392 -24.81 -17.26 10.82
N VAL A 393 -24.10 -16.28 11.38
CA VAL A 393 -22.79 -16.47 12.03
C VAL A 393 -22.91 -16.08 13.49
N GLN A 394 -22.50 -16.98 14.39
CA GLN A 394 -22.48 -16.70 15.83
C GLN A 394 -21.35 -15.73 16.16
N ASP A 395 -21.57 -14.88 17.17
CA ASP A 395 -20.55 -13.95 17.65
C ASP A 395 -19.29 -14.69 18.12
N GLY A 396 -18.12 -14.22 17.72
CA GLY A 396 -16.85 -14.86 18.07
C GLY A 396 -15.68 -14.49 17.17
N ALA A 397 -14.55 -15.16 17.41
CA ALA A 397 -13.34 -15.04 16.60
C ALA A 397 -13.23 -16.18 15.58
N TYR A 398 -12.80 -15.85 14.37
CA TYR A 398 -12.75 -16.76 13.23
C TYR A 398 -11.49 -16.58 12.40
N VAL A 399 -11.12 -17.63 11.66
CA VAL A 399 -10.22 -17.57 10.51
C VAL A 399 -11.00 -17.90 9.24
N TYR A 400 -10.74 -17.14 8.17
CA TYR A 400 -11.30 -17.44 6.86
C TYR A 400 -10.49 -18.52 6.16
N ASP A 401 -11.14 -19.65 5.90
CA ASP A 401 -10.58 -20.75 5.11
C ASP A 401 -10.92 -20.54 3.63
N LYS A 402 -9.92 -20.06 2.89
CA LYS A 402 -10.06 -19.79 1.44
C LYS A 402 -10.38 -21.04 0.63
N SER A 403 -9.88 -22.19 1.05
CA SER A 403 -9.98 -23.44 0.30
C SER A 403 -11.39 -24.03 0.33
N THR A 404 -12.10 -23.83 1.42
CA THR A 404 -13.47 -24.32 1.64
C THR A 404 -14.52 -23.21 1.60
N HIS A 405 -14.09 -21.97 1.41
CA HIS A 405 -14.93 -20.78 1.48
C HIS A 405 -15.79 -20.74 2.74
N ALA A 406 -15.13 -20.85 3.88
CA ALA A 406 -15.79 -21.00 5.17
C ALA A 406 -15.10 -20.20 6.28
N LEU A 407 -15.84 -19.94 7.36
CA LEU A 407 -15.29 -19.41 8.61
C LEU A 407 -15.06 -20.58 9.58
N ARG A 408 -13.82 -20.73 10.07
CA ARG A 408 -13.49 -21.67 11.15
C ARG A 408 -13.43 -20.92 12.47
N ARG A 409 -14.27 -21.30 13.41
CA ARG A 409 -14.38 -20.62 14.70
C ARG A 409 -13.23 -20.98 15.63
N ILE A 410 -12.57 -19.96 16.15
CA ILE A 410 -11.46 -20.04 17.11
C ILE A 410 -12.00 -19.86 18.53
N SER A 411 -12.82 -18.83 18.75
CA SER A 411 -13.39 -18.51 20.06
C SER A 411 -14.85 -18.09 19.94
N LYS A 412 -15.64 -18.36 20.98
CA LYS A 412 -17.07 -18.02 21.08
C LYS A 412 -17.26 -16.77 21.93
N GLY A 413 -18.33 -16.03 21.65
CA GLY A 413 -18.86 -14.99 22.50
C GLY A 413 -18.49 -13.58 22.05
N ASP A 414 -18.92 -12.63 22.84
CA ASP A 414 -18.68 -11.20 22.60
C ASP A 414 -17.26 -10.81 23.04
N LEU A 415 -16.45 -10.43 22.09
CA LEU A 415 -15.05 -10.03 22.28
C LEU A 415 -14.85 -8.52 22.04
N ARG A 416 -15.94 -7.72 21.95
CA ARG A 416 -15.83 -6.28 21.61
C ARG A 416 -15.07 -5.49 22.66
N GLU A 417 -15.27 -5.77 23.94
CA GLU A 417 -14.51 -5.17 25.03
C GLU A 417 -13.03 -5.54 24.94
N TYR A 418 -12.72 -6.81 24.70
CA TYR A 418 -11.36 -7.30 24.49
C TYR A 418 -10.67 -6.56 23.33
N MET A 419 -11.37 -6.45 22.19
CA MET A 419 -10.86 -5.76 21.00
C MET A 419 -10.74 -4.26 21.20
N GLN A 420 -11.67 -3.62 21.92
CA GLN A 420 -11.59 -2.18 22.22
C GLN A 420 -10.37 -1.87 23.10
N ASN A 421 -10.11 -2.73 24.11
CA ASN A 421 -8.98 -2.59 25.02
C ASN A 421 -7.63 -2.87 24.34
N SER A 422 -7.62 -3.55 23.18
CA SER A 422 -6.42 -3.77 22.38
C SER A 422 -5.98 -2.53 21.58
N LEU A 423 -6.85 -1.52 21.43
CA LEU A 423 -6.49 -0.29 20.72
C LEU A 423 -5.51 0.55 21.53
N THR A 424 -4.35 0.85 20.97
CA THR A 424 -3.37 1.80 21.56
C THR A 424 -3.77 3.25 21.30
N VAL A 425 -4.62 3.48 20.28
CA VAL A 425 -5.21 4.78 19.95
C VAL A 425 -6.72 4.60 19.80
N PRO A 426 -7.55 5.16 20.71
CA PRO A 426 -9.00 4.92 20.73
C PRO A 426 -9.75 5.82 19.72
N ASN A 427 -9.37 5.76 18.44
CA ASN A 427 -9.96 6.54 17.36
C ASN A 427 -11.13 5.85 16.65
N VAL A 428 -11.45 4.61 17.02
CA VAL A 428 -12.61 3.85 16.53
C VAL A 428 -13.36 3.23 17.71
N ASN A 429 -14.68 3.33 17.70
CA ASN A 429 -15.54 2.63 18.66
C ASN A 429 -15.86 1.24 18.12
N LEU A 430 -15.10 0.23 18.54
CA LEU A 430 -15.25 -1.17 18.09
C LEU A 430 -16.56 -1.82 18.58
N PHE A 431 -17.22 -1.27 19.59
CA PHE A 431 -18.57 -1.72 19.98
C PHE A 431 -19.61 -1.49 18.89
N GLN A 432 -19.36 -0.54 17.97
CA GLN A 432 -20.23 -0.23 16.84
C GLN A 432 -19.82 -0.94 15.54
N VAL A 433 -18.78 -1.78 15.57
CA VAL A 433 -18.21 -2.41 14.39
C VAL A 433 -18.58 -3.89 14.33
N PRO A 434 -19.30 -4.35 13.30
CA PRO A 434 -19.68 -5.76 13.20
C PRO A 434 -18.54 -6.69 12.77
N LEU A 435 -17.53 -6.20 12.04
CA LEU A 435 -16.37 -6.98 11.59
C LEU A 435 -15.08 -6.27 11.98
N VAL A 436 -14.25 -6.89 12.83
CA VAL A 436 -12.89 -6.43 13.10
C VAL A 436 -11.92 -7.45 12.50
N LEU A 437 -11.42 -7.15 11.30
CA LEU A 437 -10.59 -8.07 10.52
C LEU A 437 -9.10 -7.82 10.78
N HIS A 438 -8.30 -8.89 10.73
CA HIS A 438 -6.84 -8.83 10.83
C HIS A 438 -6.19 -9.57 9.69
N VAL A 439 -5.30 -8.90 8.98
CA VAL A 439 -4.39 -9.56 8.04
C VAL A 439 -3.25 -10.18 8.84
N VAL A 440 -3.02 -11.46 8.64
CA VAL A 440 -2.01 -12.25 9.38
C VAL A 440 -0.98 -12.81 8.40
N GLY A 441 0.29 -12.65 8.74
CA GLY A 441 1.44 -13.16 7.99
C GLY A 441 2.48 -13.83 8.87
N ASP A 442 3.53 -14.34 8.24
CA ASP A 442 4.65 -15.00 8.93
C ASP A 442 5.58 -13.95 9.57
N LYS A 443 6.08 -14.18 10.79
CA LYS A 443 7.00 -13.25 11.49
C LYS A 443 8.29 -13.02 10.72
N ASP A 444 8.87 -14.09 10.18
CA ASP A 444 10.11 -14.09 9.42
C ASP A 444 9.86 -14.30 7.92
N HIS A 445 8.83 -13.62 7.37
CA HIS A 445 8.45 -13.76 5.96
C HIS A 445 9.63 -13.56 5.01
N LEU A 446 9.99 -14.60 4.26
CA LEU A 446 11.08 -14.62 3.28
C LEU A 446 12.44 -14.12 3.81
N LYS A 447 12.65 -14.12 5.13
CA LYS A 447 13.90 -13.62 5.75
C LYS A 447 15.11 -14.45 5.34
N LYS A 448 14.92 -15.76 5.19
CA LYS A 448 15.97 -16.68 4.75
C LYS A 448 16.39 -16.44 3.31
N GLU A 449 15.42 -16.15 2.43
CA GLU A 449 15.62 -15.99 1.00
C GLU A 449 16.01 -14.57 0.60
N LEU A 450 15.41 -13.56 1.24
CA LEU A 450 15.50 -12.16 0.84
C LEU A 450 15.98 -11.23 1.96
N GLY A 451 16.37 -11.76 3.11
CA GLY A 451 16.80 -10.96 4.26
C GLY A 451 15.70 -9.99 4.73
N TYR A 452 16.08 -8.78 5.11
CA TYR A 452 15.17 -7.74 5.58
C TYR A 452 14.19 -7.24 4.50
N ARG A 453 14.50 -7.47 3.21
CA ARG A 453 13.58 -7.17 2.11
C ARG A 453 12.29 -8.00 2.20
N GLY A 454 12.35 -9.22 2.73
CA GLY A 454 11.19 -10.08 2.96
C GLY A 454 10.13 -9.41 3.83
N TYR A 455 10.54 -8.76 4.91
CA TYR A 455 9.62 -7.97 5.76
C TYR A 455 8.93 -6.85 4.96
N ARG A 456 9.71 -6.05 4.22
CA ARG A 456 9.17 -4.96 3.40
C ARG A 456 8.15 -5.47 2.37
N ILE A 457 8.43 -6.60 1.72
CA ILE A 457 7.52 -7.23 0.77
C ILE A 457 6.21 -7.65 1.45
N GLN A 458 6.28 -8.25 2.64
CA GLN A 458 5.08 -8.66 3.36
C GLN A 458 4.18 -7.47 3.73
N GLN A 459 4.76 -6.35 4.17
CA GLN A 459 3.99 -5.14 4.45
C GLN A 459 3.33 -4.61 3.15
N MET A 460 4.03 -4.63 2.02
CA MET A 460 3.44 -4.26 0.73
C MET A 460 2.32 -5.22 0.31
N GLU A 461 2.48 -6.51 0.44
CA GLU A 461 1.42 -7.49 0.15
C GLU A 461 0.20 -7.31 1.06
N ALA A 462 0.41 -7.00 2.34
CA ALA A 462 -0.67 -6.65 3.25
C ALA A 462 -1.40 -5.37 2.81
N GLY A 463 -0.66 -4.35 2.37
CA GLY A 463 -1.24 -3.12 1.82
C GLY A 463 -2.07 -3.35 0.55
N ILE A 464 -1.61 -4.20 -0.37
CA ILE A 464 -2.37 -4.59 -1.57
C ILE A 464 -3.71 -5.23 -1.16
N LEU A 465 -3.66 -6.17 -0.22
CA LEU A 465 -4.87 -6.86 0.27
C LEU A 465 -5.84 -5.89 0.95
N VAL A 466 -5.30 -4.96 1.76
CA VAL A 466 -6.10 -3.90 2.40
C VAL A 466 -6.79 -3.03 1.37
N GLN A 467 -6.09 -2.59 0.32
CA GLN A 467 -6.70 -1.76 -0.72
C GLN A 467 -7.86 -2.50 -1.42
N ARG A 468 -7.67 -3.76 -1.77
CA ARG A 468 -8.73 -4.58 -2.36
C ARG A 468 -9.93 -4.72 -1.41
N LEU A 469 -9.68 -5.01 -0.13
CA LEU A 469 -10.72 -5.10 0.90
C LEU A 469 -11.53 -3.81 1.02
N LEU A 470 -10.87 -2.65 1.03
CA LEU A 470 -11.52 -1.35 1.17
C LEU A 470 -12.39 -0.98 -0.03
N LEU A 471 -11.91 -1.27 -1.25
CA LEU A 471 -12.69 -1.05 -2.47
C LEU A 471 -13.93 -1.97 -2.50
N THR A 472 -13.75 -3.24 -2.15
CA THR A 472 -14.84 -4.21 -2.07
C THR A 472 -15.85 -3.84 -0.97
N ALA A 473 -15.38 -3.45 0.21
CA ALA A 473 -16.26 -2.99 1.29
C ALA A 473 -17.09 -1.78 0.85
N CYS A 474 -16.48 -0.81 0.18
CA CYS A 474 -17.16 0.37 -0.35
C CYS A 474 -18.20 -0.01 -1.42
N ALA A 475 -17.87 -0.93 -2.32
CA ALA A 475 -18.81 -1.44 -3.34
C ALA A 475 -20.00 -2.19 -2.71
N LEU A 476 -19.85 -2.73 -1.50
CA LEU A 476 -20.90 -3.38 -0.70
C LEU A 476 -21.59 -2.40 0.28
N GLU A 477 -21.41 -1.10 0.11
CA GLU A 477 -21.99 -0.04 0.97
C GLU A 477 -21.51 -0.11 2.43
N MET A 478 -20.28 -0.56 2.64
CA MET A 478 -19.62 -0.60 3.93
C MET A 478 -18.36 0.27 3.91
N GLY A 479 -17.95 0.76 5.07
CA GLY A 479 -16.67 1.42 5.26
C GLY A 479 -15.65 0.48 5.90
N GLY A 480 -14.37 0.74 5.63
CA GLY A 480 -13.26 0.07 6.30
C GLY A 480 -12.22 1.09 6.80
N HIS A 481 -11.64 0.84 7.97
CA HIS A 481 -10.65 1.73 8.59
C HIS A 481 -9.40 0.95 9.00
N PRO A 482 -8.33 0.93 8.16
CA PRO A 482 -7.09 0.25 8.51
C PRO A 482 -6.38 0.94 9.69
N LEU A 483 -5.97 0.15 10.67
CA LEU A 483 -5.35 0.60 11.92
C LEU A 483 -4.06 -0.17 12.19
N LEU A 484 -3.02 0.54 12.63
CA LEU A 484 -1.82 -0.04 13.23
C LEU A 484 -1.71 0.25 14.74
N GLY A 485 -2.60 1.10 15.27
CA GLY A 485 -2.70 1.40 16.69
C GLY A 485 -3.46 0.33 17.46
N PHE A 486 -2.96 -0.90 17.46
CA PHE A 486 -3.50 -2.04 18.21
C PHE A 486 -2.37 -2.90 18.80
N ASP A 487 -2.66 -3.62 19.87
CA ASP A 487 -1.73 -4.56 20.49
C ASP A 487 -1.68 -5.86 19.68
N SER A 488 -0.54 -6.07 19.00
CA SER A 488 -0.32 -7.28 18.21
C SER A 488 -0.21 -8.53 19.08
N ASN A 489 0.38 -8.45 20.30
CA ASN A 489 0.48 -9.58 21.21
C ASN A 489 -0.91 -10.08 21.62
N GLN A 490 -1.79 -9.16 22.02
CA GLN A 490 -3.15 -9.49 22.43
C GLN A 490 -3.96 -10.10 21.28
N SER A 491 -3.82 -9.57 20.05
CA SER A 491 -4.49 -10.10 18.87
C SER A 491 -3.93 -11.48 18.47
N ASP A 492 -2.63 -11.67 18.52
CA ASP A 492 -1.96 -12.93 18.22
C ASP A 492 -2.34 -14.03 19.21
N GLU A 493 -2.48 -13.68 20.49
CA GLU A 493 -2.95 -14.59 21.54
C GLU A 493 -4.40 -15.01 21.29
N LEU A 494 -5.31 -14.06 21.02
CA LEU A 494 -6.71 -14.34 20.71
C LEU A 494 -6.88 -15.38 19.60
N TYR A 495 -6.07 -15.24 18.53
CA TYR A 495 -6.14 -16.15 17.38
C TYR A 495 -5.22 -17.38 17.50
N GLY A 496 -4.39 -17.47 18.53
CA GLY A 496 -3.42 -18.55 18.74
C GLY A 496 -2.38 -18.65 17.63
N VAL A 497 -2.05 -17.52 16.98
CA VAL A 497 -1.13 -17.51 15.82
C VAL A 497 0.34 -17.46 16.21
N ASN A 498 0.67 -17.04 17.43
CA ASN A 498 2.03 -17.03 17.98
C ASN A 498 2.71 -18.40 17.91
N SER A 499 1.96 -19.46 18.23
CA SER A 499 2.45 -20.84 18.18
C SER A 499 2.80 -21.34 16.78
N LYS A 500 2.42 -20.57 15.74
CA LYS A 500 2.66 -20.84 14.32
C LYS A 500 3.64 -19.86 13.68
N GLU A 501 4.41 -19.14 14.48
CA GLU A 501 5.35 -18.11 14.03
C GLU A 501 4.68 -17.06 13.10
N LYS A 502 3.41 -16.73 13.41
CA LYS A 502 2.62 -15.72 12.67
C LYS A 502 2.27 -14.54 13.55
N THR A 503 1.91 -13.43 12.92
CA THR A 503 1.50 -12.20 13.62
C THR A 503 0.45 -11.43 12.83
N CYS A 504 -0.35 -10.66 13.55
CA CYS A 504 -1.29 -9.69 12.99
C CYS A 504 -0.52 -8.49 12.43
N LEU A 505 -0.66 -8.26 11.13
CA LEU A 505 0.05 -7.19 10.42
C LEU A 505 -0.73 -5.87 10.44
N ILE A 506 -2.05 -5.92 10.40
CA ILE A 506 -2.91 -4.75 10.39
C ILE A 506 -4.32 -5.15 10.80
N GLN A 507 -4.99 -4.28 11.56
CA GLN A 507 -6.38 -4.39 11.97
C GLN A 507 -7.28 -3.53 11.07
N ILE A 508 -8.44 -4.05 10.67
CA ILE A 508 -9.35 -3.36 9.76
C ILE A 508 -10.79 -3.54 10.27
N PRO A 509 -11.31 -2.59 11.07
CA PRO A 509 -12.74 -2.47 11.33
C PRO A 509 -13.51 -2.26 10.02
N VAL A 510 -14.58 -3.05 9.80
CA VAL A 510 -15.43 -2.96 8.60
C VAL A 510 -16.91 -3.04 9.01
N GLY A 511 -17.73 -2.17 8.43
CA GLY A 511 -19.15 -2.17 8.70
C GLY A 511 -19.91 -0.99 8.11
N PRO A 512 -21.22 -0.93 8.34
CA PRO A 512 -22.04 0.22 8.02
C PRO A 512 -21.55 1.46 8.79
N TYR A 513 -21.75 2.62 8.21
CA TYR A 513 -21.34 3.87 8.83
C TYR A 513 -22.31 5.00 8.48
N ARG A 514 -22.28 6.08 9.27
CA ARG A 514 -22.99 7.33 8.98
C ARG A 514 -22.12 8.22 8.13
N PRO A 515 -22.63 8.76 7.01
CA PRO A 515 -21.90 9.78 6.27
C PRO A 515 -21.73 11.04 7.15
N ARG A 516 -20.49 11.43 7.36
CA ARG A 516 -20.19 12.67 8.12
C ARG A 516 -20.40 13.88 7.23
N VAL A 517 -21.08 14.90 7.76
CA VAL A 517 -21.22 16.18 7.08
C VAL A 517 -19.91 16.96 7.25
N TRP A 518 -19.05 16.88 6.25
CA TRP A 518 -17.81 17.65 6.17
C TRP A 518 -17.88 18.59 4.98
N LEU A 519 -17.18 19.73 5.09
CA LEU A 519 -16.88 20.49 3.89
C LEU A 519 -15.87 19.67 3.06
N LYS A 520 -16.33 19.14 1.94
CA LYS A 520 -15.52 18.39 0.99
C LYS A 520 -15.49 19.14 -0.33
N GLY A 521 -14.31 19.30 -0.91
CA GLY A 521 -14.12 19.77 -2.27
C GLY A 521 -13.48 18.67 -3.12
N SER A 522 -13.99 18.46 -4.32
CA SER A 522 -13.30 17.70 -5.36
C SER A 522 -12.41 18.67 -6.15
N LEU A 523 -11.18 18.26 -6.46
CA LEU A 523 -10.27 19.08 -7.25
C LEU A 523 -10.53 18.96 -8.76
N ASN A 524 -11.21 17.90 -9.19
CA ASN A 524 -11.75 17.74 -10.53
C ASN A 524 -13.11 17.06 -10.42
N SER A 525 -14.13 17.74 -10.84
CA SER A 525 -15.52 17.27 -10.90
C SER A 525 -16.01 17.26 -12.32
#